data_188cb33ecffdeb1f9a67136d7c3d1b06
#
_entry.id   188cb33ecffdeb1f9a67136d7c3d1b06
#
_cell.length_a   1.000
_cell.length_b   1.000
_cell.length_c   1.000
_cell.angle_alpha   90.00
_cell.angle_beta   90.00
_cell.angle_gamma   90.00
#
_symmetry.space_group_name_H-M   'P 1'
#
loop_
_entity.id
_entity.type
_entity.pdbx_description
1 polymer ?
#
loop_
_entity_poly.entity_id
_entity_poly.type
_entity_poly.pdbx_seq_one_letter_code
_entity_poly.pdbx_strand_id
1 'polypeptide(L)'
;GIAKTVTPDVKMVCIQRSRGYSWRKSLSISKIAKAIDFVKQIDSNIICFVDNCYGEFVELQEPLEVGADLIAGSLIKNPGGGLAPRGGYVAGRADLVDRAAARLTAPGIAEDVGSALDFNRLAFQGLFMAPLIVEQAMKGAIFAAQLLSQLGYKVSPEADAPRTDIIQAIQLDEPDAVRHFCKGIQMASPLDAHVTPYDAELPGYDDPVIMAGGTFVQGSSIELSIDVPMREPYIV
;
A
#
# COMPACT_ATOMS: atom_id res chain seq x y z
N GLY A 1 6.56 -20.64 -10.75
CA GLY A 1 5.73 -20.58 -9.54
C GLY A 1 6.59 -20.77 -8.27
N ILE A 2 6.06 -20.48 -7.10
CA ILE A 2 6.74 -20.50 -5.78
C ILE A 2 7.64 -21.73 -5.59
N ALA A 3 7.15 -22.94 -5.93
CA ALA A 3 7.91 -24.19 -5.80
C ALA A 3 9.27 -24.22 -6.52
N LYS A 4 9.42 -23.43 -7.58
CA LYS A 4 10.68 -23.37 -8.34
C LYS A 4 11.64 -22.30 -7.81
N THR A 5 11.14 -21.38 -7.01
CA THR A 5 11.87 -20.22 -6.51
C THR A 5 12.37 -20.45 -5.08
N VAL A 6 11.65 -21.26 -4.29
CA VAL A 6 12.04 -21.61 -2.93
C VAL A 6 13.09 -22.72 -2.97
N THR A 7 14.35 -22.32 -2.79
CA THR A 7 15.51 -23.22 -2.64
C THR A 7 15.86 -23.40 -1.15
N PRO A 8 16.72 -24.37 -0.79
CA PRO A 8 17.13 -24.59 0.63
C PRO A 8 17.79 -23.35 1.29
N ASP A 9 18.29 -22.43 0.50
CA ASP A 9 18.95 -21.20 1.00
C ASP A 9 17.96 -20.07 1.32
N VAL A 10 16.69 -20.20 0.89
CA VAL A 10 15.65 -19.20 1.14
C VAL A 10 15.31 -19.17 2.63
N LYS A 11 15.46 -18.00 3.27
CA LYS A 11 15.14 -17.79 4.69
C LYS A 11 13.85 -17.00 4.91
N MET A 12 13.44 -16.26 3.89
CA MET A 12 12.24 -15.43 3.95
C MET A 12 11.57 -15.38 2.58
N VAL A 13 10.24 -15.42 2.58
CA VAL A 13 9.40 -15.12 1.43
C VAL A 13 8.66 -13.82 1.70
N CYS A 14 8.82 -12.86 0.79
CA CYS A 14 8.13 -11.56 0.85
C CYS A 14 6.89 -11.60 -0.05
N ILE A 15 5.74 -11.28 0.52
CA ILE A 15 4.44 -11.23 -0.16
C ILE A 15 3.98 -9.78 -0.17
N GLN A 16 3.85 -9.16 -1.33
CA GLN A 16 3.23 -7.86 -1.48
C GLN A 16 1.72 -8.04 -1.69
N ARG A 17 0.90 -7.59 -0.72
CA ARG A 17 -0.56 -7.73 -0.74
C ARG A 17 -1.18 -6.91 -1.85
N SER A 18 -0.89 -5.63 -1.91
CA SER A 18 -1.43 -4.73 -2.92
C SER A 18 -0.80 -4.96 -4.30
N ARG A 19 -1.45 -4.44 -5.34
CA ARG A 19 -1.04 -4.65 -6.74
C ARG A 19 0.25 -3.94 -7.15
N GLY A 20 0.68 -2.92 -6.39
CA GLY A 20 1.71 -2.02 -6.87
C GLY A 20 1.29 -1.35 -8.18
N TYR A 21 2.26 -1.05 -9.06
CA TYR A 21 2.02 -0.43 -10.38
C TYR A 21 1.72 -1.45 -11.48
N SER A 22 1.02 -2.54 -11.18
CA SER A 22 0.72 -3.56 -12.16
C SER A 22 -0.78 -3.81 -12.28
N TRP A 23 -1.20 -4.34 -13.45
CA TRP A 23 -2.60 -4.71 -13.68
C TRP A 23 -3.03 -5.98 -12.93
N ARG A 24 -2.13 -6.63 -12.17
CA ARG A 24 -2.49 -7.81 -11.38
C ARG A 24 -3.54 -7.46 -10.31
N LYS A 25 -4.37 -8.42 -9.97
CA LYS A 25 -5.26 -8.27 -8.81
C LYS A 25 -4.44 -8.29 -7.51
N SER A 26 -4.81 -7.49 -6.53
CA SER A 26 -4.31 -7.59 -5.17
C SER A 26 -4.66 -8.95 -4.55
N LEU A 27 -3.94 -9.31 -3.50
CA LEU A 27 -4.09 -10.60 -2.85
C LEU A 27 -5.11 -10.49 -1.70
N SER A 28 -6.15 -11.35 -1.76
CA SER A 28 -7.03 -11.54 -0.61
C SER A 28 -6.33 -12.29 0.52
N ILE A 29 -6.82 -12.13 1.74
CA ILE A 29 -6.31 -12.89 2.91
C ILE A 29 -6.33 -14.39 2.64
N SER A 30 -7.38 -14.90 1.99
CA SER A 30 -7.45 -16.33 1.63
C SER A 30 -6.36 -16.77 0.64
N LYS A 31 -5.91 -15.90 -0.27
CA LYS A 31 -4.80 -16.19 -1.18
C LYS A 31 -3.45 -16.11 -0.47
N ILE A 32 -3.31 -15.16 0.45
CA ILE A 32 -2.13 -15.03 1.30
C ILE A 32 -1.99 -16.29 2.17
N ALA A 33 -3.07 -16.73 2.83
CA ALA A 33 -3.10 -17.98 3.61
C ALA A 33 -2.58 -19.17 2.78
N LYS A 34 -3.14 -19.39 1.58
CA LYS A 34 -2.72 -20.47 0.69
C LYS A 34 -1.25 -20.38 0.29
N ALA A 35 -0.74 -19.16 0.06
CA ALA A 35 0.66 -18.98 -0.27
C ALA A 35 1.57 -19.30 0.92
N ILE A 36 1.19 -18.87 2.12
CA ILE A 36 1.90 -19.18 3.37
C ILE A 36 1.90 -20.68 3.65
N ASP A 37 0.73 -21.33 3.59
CA ASP A 37 0.61 -22.77 3.79
C ASP A 37 1.53 -23.54 2.85
N PHE A 38 1.55 -23.14 1.58
CA PHE A 38 2.42 -23.76 0.60
C PHE A 38 3.90 -23.60 0.92
N VAL A 39 4.33 -22.39 1.35
CA VAL A 39 5.73 -22.14 1.75
C VAL A 39 6.09 -22.97 2.99
N LYS A 40 5.21 -22.99 3.98
CA LYS A 40 5.42 -23.73 5.25
C LYS A 40 5.43 -25.25 5.05
N GLN A 41 4.77 -25.78 4.02
CA GLN A 41 4.88 -27.20 3.64
C GLN A 41 6.25 -27.54 3.02
N ILE A 42 6.93 -26.59 2.38
CA ILE A 42 8.28 -26.80 1.85
C ILE A 42 9.29 -26.79 3.01
N ASP A 43 9.27 -25.74 3.84
CA ASP A 43 10.07 -25.60 5.05
C ASP A 43 9.35 -24.67 6.03
N SER A 44 8.98 -25.21 7.19
CA SER A 44 8.28 -24.47 8.25
C SER A 44 9.11 -23.33 8.86
N ASN A 45 10.44 -23.36 8.70
CA ASN A 45 11.35 -22.33 9.22
C ASN A 45 11.42 -21.08 8.31
N ILE A 46 10.96 -21.15 7.07
CA ILE A 46 10.94 -19.97 6.18
C ILE A 46 10.00 -18.93 6.76
N ILE A 47 10.52 -17.73 6.95
CA ILE A 47 9.74 -16.58 7.43
C ILE A 47 8.82 -16.10 6.30
N CYS A 48 7.51 -16.03 6.58
CA CYS A 48 6.54 -15.43 5.66
C CYS A 48 6.28 -13.98 6.11
N PHE A 49 6.83 -13.04 5.34
CA PHE A 49 6.67 -11.61 5.55
C PHE A 49 5.64 -11.05 4.55
N VAL A 50 4.71 -10.22 5.02
CA VAL A 50 3.72 -9.56 4.16
C VAL A 50 3.87 -8.06 4.24
N ASP A 51 4.11 -7.41 3.09
CA ASP A 51 3.84 -5.98 2.92
C ASP A 51 2.33 -5.79 2.82
N ASN A 52 1.75 -5.23 3.90
CA ASN A 52 0.31 -5.13 4.09
C ASN A 52 -0.27 -3.78 3.62
N CYS A 53 0.57 -2.89 3.10
CA CYS A 53 0.15 -1.57 2.63
C CYS A 53 -1.11 -1.63 1.76
N TYR A 54 -2.04 -0.71 2.02
CA TYR A 54 -3.34 -0.54 1.36
C TYR A 54 -4.39 -1.63 1.63
N GLY A 55 -4.02 -2.72 2.33
CA GLY A 55 -4.94 -3.81 2.64
C GLY A 55 -5.54 -3.74 4.04
N GLU A 56 -4.93 -3.01 4.95
CA GLU A 56 -5.35 -2.95 6.35
C GLU A 56 -6.80 -2.46 6.47
N PHE A 57 -7.57 -3.13 7.30
CA PHE A 57 -9.01 -2.85 7.56
C PHE A 57 -9.95 -3.04 6.36
N VAL A 58 -9.49 -3.65 5.26
CA VAL A 58 -10.35 -3.90 4.07
C VAL A 58 -11.09 -5.24 4.20
N GLU A 59 -10.43 -6.28 4.70
CA GLU A 59 -11.02 -7.58 4.97
C GLU A 59 -11.17 -7.80 6.49
N LEU A 60 -11.96 -8.81 6.89
CA LEU A 60 -12.24 -9.10 8.30
C LEU A 60 -11.03 -9.65 9.07
N GLN A 61 -10.05 -10.18 8.36
CA GLN A 61 -8.83 -10.74 8.92
C GLN A 61 -7.61 -10.04 8.34
N GLU A 62 -6.52 -10.07 9.10
CA GLU A 62 -5.22 -9.57 8.68
C GLU A 62 -4.24 -10.74 8.44
N PRO A 63 -3.13 -10.53 7.72
CA PRO A 63 -2.23 -11.63 7.36
C PRO A 63 -1.63 -12.40 8.54
N LEU A 64 -1.47 -11.78 9.70
CA LEU A 64 -0.99 -12.46 10.92
C LEU A 64 -1.97 -13.54 11.40
N GLU A 65 -3.27 -13.33 11.23
CA GLU A 65 -4.30 -14.26 11.64
C GLU A 65 -4.35 -15.52 10.76
N VAL A 66 -3.69 -15.47 9.60
CA VAL A 66 -3.63 -16.58 8.65
C VAL A 66 -2.22 -17.11 8.44
N GLY A 67 -1.33 -16.88 9.40
CA GLY A 67 -0.04 -17.54 9.49
C GLY A 67 1.16 -16.75 8.98
N ALA A 68 1.04 -15.46 8.64
CA ALA A 68 2.21 -14.64 8.41
C ALA A 68 3.05 -14.53 9.69
N ASP A 69 4.37 -14.63 9.57
CA ASP A 69 5.29 -14.46 10.70
C ASP A 69 5.51 -12.99 11.04
N LEU A 70 5.47 -12.13 10.02
CA LEU A 70 5.73 -10.71 10.14
C LEU A 70 4.93 -9.95 9.09
N ILE A 71 4.43 -8.79 9.47
CA ILE A 71 3.84 -7.81 8.55
C ILE A 71 4.47 -6.45 8.76
N ALA A 72 4.47 -5.65 7.72
CA ALA A 72 4.80 -4.23 7.82
C ALA A 72 3.87 -3.42 6.93
N GLY A 73 3.72 -2.17 7.28
CA GLY A 73 2.94 -1.21 6.51
C GLY A 73 3.29 0.22 6.86
N SER A 74 2.67 1.15 6.17
CA SER A 74 2.90 2.58 6.32
C SER A 74 1.78 3.24 7.11
N LEU A 75 2.15 4.07 8.09
CA LEU A 75 1.18 4.88 8.84
C LEU A 75 0.67 6.10 8.06
N ILE A 76 1.30 6.46 6.94
CA ILE A 76 0.74 7.50 6.05
C ILE A 76 -0.40 6.99 5.16
N LYS A 77 -0.72 5.69 5.26
CA LYS A 77 -1.78 5.00 4.51
C LYS A 77 -2.92 4.59 5.44
N ASN A 78 -3.53 3.44 5.19
CA ASN A 78 -4.71 2.96 5.92
C ASN A 78 -4.61 3.10 7.45
N PRO A 79 -3.55 2.58 8.12
CA PRO A 79 -3.53 2.58 9.57
C PRO A 79 -3.42 3.97 10.21
N GLY A 80 -2.92 4.94 9.47
CA GLY A 80 -2.80 6.31 9.97
C GLY A 80 -4.09 7.13 9.89
N GLY A 81 -5.14 6.62 9.21
CA GLY A 81 -6.47 7.25 9.19
C GLY A 81 -6.46 8.70 8.72
N GLY A 82 -5.56 9.09 7.84
CA GLY A 82 -5.39 10.47 7.37
C GLY A 82 -4.76 11.43 8.38
N LEU A 83 -4.41 10.99 9.60
CA LEU A 83 -3.87 11.82 10.67
C LEU A 83 -2.36 11.65 10.87
N ALA A 84 -1.84 10.45 10.66
CA ALA A 84 -0.42 10.19 10.83
C ALA A 84 0.38 10.74 9.63
N PRO A 85 1.23 11.77 9.82
CA PRO A 85 1.94 12.41 8.71
C PRO A 85 3.17 11.63 8.24
N ARG A 86 3.57 10.59 8.96
CA ARG A 86 4.78 9.79 8.71
C ARG A 86 4.73 8.48 9.48
N GLY A 87 5.74 7.66 9.28
CA GLY A 87 5.98 6.46 10.07
C GLY A 87 5.49 5.19 9.38
N GLY A 88 5.82 4.09 10.01
CA GLY A 88 5.43 2.75 9.61
C GLY A 88 5.24 1.88 10.84
N TYR A 89 4.76 0.68 10.63
CA TYR A 89 4.65 -0.33 11.67
C TYR A 89 5.27 -1.65 11.21
N VAL A 90 5.74 -2.40 12.17
CA VAL A 90 6.12 -3.81 12.02
C VAL A 90 5.41 -4.58 13.13
N ALA A 91 4.72 -5.64 12.78
CA ALA A 91 4.00 -6.47 13.72
C ALA A 91 4.16 -7.97 13.38
N GLY A 92 4.10 -8.82 14.39
CA GLY A 92 4.24 -10.26 14.21
C GLY A 92 4.97 -10.94 15.36
N ARG A 93 5.76 -11.94 15.04
CA ARG A 93 6.56 -12.68 16.02
C ARG A 93 7.52 -11.74 16.76
N ALA A 94 7.56 -11.82 18.09
CA ALA A 94 8.35 -10.94 18.94
C ALA A 94 9.84 -10.95 18.55
N ASP A 95 10.43 -12.14 18.33
CA ASP A 95 11.84 -12.28 17.94
C ASP A 95 12.18 -11.55 16.63
N LEU A 96 11.23 -11.45 15.68
CA LEU A 96 11.43 -10.76 14.42
C LEU A 96 11.22 -9.25 14.57
N VAL A 97 10.26 -8.83 15.39
CA VAL A 97 10.01 -7.43 15.72
C VAL A 97 11.20 -6.82 16.45
N ASP A 98 11.77 -7.54 17.46
CA ASP A 98 12.97 -7.11 18.19
C ASP A 98 14.18 -6.92 17.27
N ARG A 99 14.38 -7.85 16.33
CA ARG A 99 15.45 -7.74 15.32
C ARG A 99 15.24 -6.54 14.38
N ALA A 100 13.99 -6.26 14.01
CA ALA A 100 13.67 -5.08 13.19
C ALA A 100 13.93 -3.79 13.96
N ALA A 101 13.56 -3.72 15.24
CA ALA A 101 13.81 -2.57 16.11
C ALA A 101 15.33 -2.32 16.30
N ALA A 102 16.10 -3.40 16.56
CA ALA A 102 17.55 -3.31 16.69
C ALA A 102 18.24 -2.83 15.39
N ARG A 103 17.68 -3.16 14.23
CA ARG A 103 18.20 -2.69 12.92
C ARG A 103 17.84 -1.24 12.63
N LEU A 104 16.64 -0.82 13.05
CA LEU A 104 16.14 0.54 12.82
C LEU A 104 16.91 1.58 13.64
N THR A 105 17.25 1.25 14.87
CA THR A 105 17.94 2.15 15.81
C THR A 105 19.44 1.89 15.82
N ALA A 106 19.95 1.19 16.82
CA ALA A 106 21.33 0.73 16.90
C ALA A 106 21.44 -0.55 17.75
N PRO A 107 22.49 -1.36 17.57
CA PRO A 107 22.75 -2.50 18.41
C PRO A 107 22.78 -2.11 19.90
N GLY A 108 22.02 -2.82 20.73
CA GLY A 108 21.94 -2.60 22.18
C GLY A 108 21.00 -1.46 22.60
N ILE A 109 20.38 -0.74 21.67
CA ILE A 109 19.39 0.31 21.95
C ILE A 109 17.98 -0.21 21.66
N ALA A 110 17.76 -0.78 20.47
CA ALA A 110 16.48 -1.32 20.05
C ALA A 110 15.29 -0.39 20.38
N GLU A 111 14.38 -0.86 21.22
CA GLU A 111 13.17 -0.12 21.62
C GLU A 111 13.37 0.84 22.77
N ASP A 112 14.52 0.79 23.50
CA ASP A 112 14.79 1.62 24.66
C ASP A 112 14.93 3.11 24.32
N VAL A 113 15.20 3.44 23.06
CA VAL A 113 15.31 4.81 22.58
C VAL A 113 14.50 4.97 21.31
N GLY A 114 13.39 5.60 21.44
CA GLY A 114 12.55 6.00 20.33
C GLY A 114 11.85 7.29 20.67
N SER A 115 12.43 8.44 20.30
CA SER A 115 11.69 9.67 20.42
C SER A 115 10.63 9.74 19.34
N ALA A 116 9.37 9.59 19.72
CA ALA A 116 8.25 9.82 18.84
C ALA A 116 7.93 11.30 18.64
N LEU A 117 8.55 12.23 19.40
CA LEU A 117 8.34 13.70 19.32
C LEU A 117 6.85 14.05 19.20
N ASP A 118 6.05 13.62 20.17
CA ASP A 118 4.59 13.79 20.25
C ASP A 118 3.78 13.11 19.11
N PHE A 119 4.44 12.34 18.25
CA PHE A 119 3.81 11.65 17.13
C PHE A 119 2.79 10.58 17.55
N ASN A 120 3.00 9.92 18.69
CA ASN A 120 2.18 8.79 19.14
C ASN A 120 0.69 9.14 19.22
N ARG A 121 0.36 10.36 19.66
CA ARG A 121 -1.03 10.81 19.75
C ARG A 121 -1.73 10.79 18.40
N LEU A 122 -1.09 11.32 17.37
CA LEU A 122 -1.63 11.31 16.00
C LEU A 122 -1.71 9.90 15.44
N ALA A 123 -0.70 9.06 15.69
CA ALA A 123 -0.69 7.68 15.23
C ALA A 123 -1.83 6.87 15.87
N PHE A 124 -2.03 6.94 17.19
CA PHE A 124 -3.11 6.23 17.88
C PHE A 124 -4.50 6.76 17.52
N GLN A 125 -4.65 8.07 17.39
CA GLN A 125 -5.93 8.64 16.94
C GLN A 125 -6.23 8.24 15.51
N GLY A 126 -5.23 8.25 14.64
CA GLY A 126 -5.34 7.78 13.27
C GLY A 126 -5.75 6.31 13.20
N LEU A 127 -5.09 5.45 13.97
CA LEU A 127 -5.43 4.03 14.06
C LEU A 127 -6.88 3.81 14.53
N PHE A 128 -7.33 4.57 15.51
CA PHE A 128 -8.72 4.52 15.98
C PHE A 128 -9.72 4.91 14.90
N MET A 129 -9.38 5.91 14.08
CA MET A 129 -10.24 6.39 12.98
C MET A 129 -10.10 5.55 11.71
N ALA A 130 -9.05 4.77 11.57
CA ALA A 130 -8.67 4.08 10.33
C ALA A 130 -9.80 3.24 9.69
N PRO A 131 -10.60 2.44 10.43
CA PRO A 131 -11.67 1.66 9.80
C PRO A 131 -12.70 2.54 9.08
N LEU A 132 -13.07 3.68 9.68
CA LEU A 132 -14.02 4.62 9.07
C LEU A 132 -13.41 5.29 7.82
N ILE A 133 -12.15 5.70 7.90
CA ILE A 133 -11.47 6.37 6.79
C ILE A 133 -11.24 5.40 5.62
N VAL A 134 -10.84 4.17 5.90
CA VAL A 134 -10.69 3.12 4.89
C VAL A 134 -12.02 2.82 4.20
N GLU A 135 -13.13 2.77 4.96
CA GLU A 135 -14.47 2.62 4.38
C GLU A 135 -14.78 3.74 3.38
N GLN A 136 -14.47 5.00 3.70
CA GLN A 136 -14.68 6.12 2.80
C GLN A 136 -13.77 6.04 1.55
N ALA A 137 -12.49 5.66 1.72
CA ALA A 137 -11.58 5.43 0.61
C ALA A 137 -12.11 4.32 -0.34
N MET A 138 -12.64 3.23 0.21
CA MET A 138 -13.25 2.16 -0.58
C MET A 138 -14.49 2.65 -1.35
N LYS A 139 -15.35 3.45 -0.73
CA LYS A 139 -16.52 4.07 -1.41
C LYS A 139 -16.06 4.94 -2.58
N GLY A 140 -15.05 5.76 -2.35
CA GLY A 140 -14.45 6.59 -3.41
C GLY A 140 -13.89 5.76 -4.57
N ALA A 141 -13.17 4.68 -4.27
CA ALA A 141 -12.63 3.77 -5.27
C ALA A 141 -13.73 3.05 -6.07
N ILE A 142 -14.80 2.61 -5.42
CA ILE A 142 -15.98 2.00 -6.08
C ILE A 142 -16.66 3.02 -7.01
N PHE A 143 -16.85 4.24 -6.52
CA PHE A 143 -17.45 5.31 -7.31
C PHE A 143 -16.59 5.62 -8.55
N ALA A 144 -15.26 5.74 -8.39
CA ALA A 144 -14.34 5.98 -9.49
C ALA A 144 -14.38 4.84 -10.52
N ALA A 145 -14.38 3.58 -10.05
CA ALA A 145 -14.52 2.42 -10.92
C ALA A 145 -15.79 2.47 -11.75
N GLN A 146 -16.93 2.74 -11.13
CA GLN A 146 -18.22 2.82 -11.81
C GLN A 146 -18.28 3.97 -12.83
N LEU A 147 -17.85 5.16 -12.41
CA LEU A 147 -17.85 6.35 -13.27
C LEU A 147 -16.96 6.16 -14.51
N LEU A 148 -15.73 5.73 -14.29
CA LEU A 148 -14.74 5.63 -15.37
C LEU A 148 -15.04 4.44 -16.29
N SER A 149 -15.59 3.36 -15.79
CA SER A 149 -16.09 2.26 -16.63
C SER A 149 -17.24 2.71 -17.53
N GLN A 150 -18.17 3.54 -17.03
CA GLN A 150 -19.25 4.13 -17.85
C GLN A 150 -18.72 5.10 -18.92
N LEU A 151 -17.59 5.72 -18.68
CA LEU A 151 -16.91 6.56 -19.66
C LEU A 151 -16.07 5.77 -20.69
N GLY A 152 -16.05 4.43 -20.56
CA GLY A 152 -15.38 3.54 -21.50
C GLY A 152 -13.95 3.17 -21.15
N TYR A 153 -13.44 3.59 -19.99
CA TYR A 153 -12.10 3.19 -19.53
C TYR A 153 -12.10 1.79 -18.94
N LYS A 154 -10.99 1.09 -19.11
CA LYS A 154 -10.76 -0.16 -18.40
C LYS A 154 -10.37 0.14 -16.95
N VAL A 155 -11.04 -0.51 -16.01
CA VAL A 155 -10.81 -0.34 -14.58
C VAL A 155 -10.51 -1.69 -13.91
N SER A 156 -9.78 -1.67 -12.81
CA SER A 156 -9.55 -2.87 -12.00
C SER A 156 -9.28 -2.50 -10.54
N PRO A 157 -10.05 -3.02 -9.59
CA PRO A 157 -11.21 -3.93 -9.76
C PRO A 157 -12.41 -3.21 -10.40
N GLU A 158 -13.35 -3.99 -10.92
CA GLU A 158 -14.67 -3.50 -11.32
C GLU A 158 -15.42 -3.00 -10.07
N ALA A 159 -16.48 -2.16 -10.28
CA ALA A 159 -17.21 -1.55 -9.17
C ALA A 159 -17.89 -2.58 -8.24
N ASP A 160 -18.37 -3.68 -8.79
CA ASP A 160 -19.04 -4.77 -8.07
C ASP A 160 -18.10 -5.92 -7.64
N ALA A 161 -16.81 -5.82 -7.99
CA ALA A 161 -15.83 -6.85 -7.65
C ALA A 161 -15.44 -6.77 -6.16
N PRO A 162 -15.16 -7.93 -5.52
CA PRO A 162 -14.59 -7.95 -4.18
C PRO A 162 -13.25 -7.20 -4.14
N ARG A 163 -13.08 -6.38 -3.10
CA ARG A 163 -11.87 -5.59 -2.87
C ARG A 163 -11.05 -6.17 -1.74
N THR A 164 -9.73 -6.11 -1.88
CA THR A 164 -8.76 -6.60 -0.91
C THR A 164 -7.72 -5.54 -0.54
N ASP A 165 -7.81 -4.38 -1.20
CA ASP A 165 -7.11 -3.14 -0.90
C ASP A 165 -7.97 -1.94 -1.34
N ILE A 166 -7.50 -0.72 -1.08
CA ILE A 166 -8.18 0.52 -1.45
C ILE A 166 -7.79 1.04 -2.84
N ILE A 167 -6.94 0.33 -3.56
CA ILE A 167 -6.40 0.78 -4.85
C ILE A 167 -7.43 0.59 -5.96
N GLN A 168 -7.56 1.61 -6.80
CA GLN A 168 -8.29 1.59 -8.05
C GLN A 168 -7.33 1.84 -9.20
N ALA A 169 -7.18 0.89 -10.10
CA ALA A 169 -6.39 1.07 -11.31
C ALA A 169 -7.28 1.41 -12.51
N ILE A 170 -6.79 2.30 -13.36
CA ILE A 170 -7.46 2.80 -14.57
C ILE A 170 -6.43 2.77 -15.69
N GLN A 171 -6.76 2.14 -16.80
CA GLN A 171 -5.89 2.13 -17.98
C GLN A 171 -6.25 3.30 -18.88
N LEU A 172 -5.26 4.17 -19.15
CA LEU A 172 -5.44 5.38 -19.97
C LEU A 172 -4.79 5.26 -21.35
N ASP A 173 -3.92 4.28 -21.57
CA ASP A 173 -3.26 3.90 -22.83
C ASP A 173 -2.31 4.95 -23.43
N GLU A 174 -2.34 6.21 -22.97
CA GLU A 174 -1.58 7.33 -23.54
C GLU A 174 -0.93 8.17 -22.45
N PRO A 175 0.33 8.62 -22.62
CA PRO A 175 1.04 9.40 -21.58
C PRO A 175 0.39 10.77 -21.33
N ASP A 176 -0.12 11.42 -22.36
CA ASP A 176 -0.80 12.71 -22.20
C ASP A 176 -2.14 12.58 -21.48
N ALA A 177 -2.84 11.46 -21.64
CA ALA A 177 -4.04 11.17 -20.87
C ALA A 177 -3.73 11.07 -19.38
N VAL A 178 -2.62 10.42 -19.01
CA VAL A 178 -2.13 10.36 -17.61
C VAL A 178 -1.85 11.76 -17.07
N ARG A 179 -1.11 12.58 -17.81
CA ARG A 179 -0.79 13.95 -17.38
C ARG A 179 -2.04 14.80 -17.18
N HIS A 180 -3.00 14.73 -18.11
CA HIS A 180 -4.27 15.44 -18.00
C HIS A 180 -5.11 14.95 -16.82
N PHE A 181 -5.15 13.63 -16.59
CA PHE A 181 -5.85 13.04 -15.46
C PHE A 181 -5.23 13.50 -14.13
N CYS A 182 -3.91 13.42 -14.00
CA CYS A 182 -3.18 13.90 -12.82
C CYS A 182 -3.40 15.39 -12.58
N LYS A 183 -3.37 16.21 -13.64
CA LYS A 183 -3.66 17.66 -13.55
C LYS A 183 -5.08 17.91 -13.06
N GLY A 184 -6.07 17.17 -13.57
CA GLY A 184 -7.46 17.28 -13.14
C GLY A 184 -7.64 16.96 -11.66
N ILE A 185 -7.04 15.88 -11.17
CA ILE A 185 -7.05 15.49 -9.76
C ILE A 185 -6.37 16.57 -8.90
N GLN A 186 -5.20 17.05 -9.32
CA GLN A 186 -4.47 18.09 -8.57
C GLN A 186 -5.29 19.37 -8.46
N MET A 187 -5.89 19.83 -9.54
CA MET A 187 -6.75 21.02 -9.55
C MET A 187 -7.99 20.90 -8.66
N ALA A 188 -8.48 19.68 -8.44
CA ALA A 188 -9.63 19.41 -7.58
C ALA A 188 -9.24 19.10 -6.11
N SER A 189 -7.95 19.02 -5.83
CA SER A 189 -7.45 18.70 -4.47
C SER A 189 -7.61 19.90 -3.53
N PRO A 190 -7.83 19.66 -2.22
CA PRO A 190 -8.02 20.74 -1.26
C PRO A 190 -6.74 21.53 -0.97
N LEU A 191 -5.58 20.94 -1.22
CA LEU A 191 -4.26 21.55 -1.03
C LEU A 191 -3.52 21.61 -2.37
N ASP A 192 -2.75 22.67 -2.55
CA ASP A 192 -1.87 22.88 -3.72
C ASP A 192 -2.56 22.72 -5.09
N ALA A 193 -3.85 23.06 -5.17
CA ALA A 193 -4.64 22.98 -6.41
C ALA A 193 -4.05 23.80 -7.58
N HIS A 194 -3.22 24.80 -7.28
CA HIS A 194 -2.54 25.65 -8.25
C HIS A 194 -1.29 25.01 -8.87
N VAL A 195 -0.79 23.93 -8.29
CA VAL A 195 0.42 23.22 -8.75
C VAL A 195 0.06 22.38 -9.99
N THR A 196 0.96 22.33 -10.95
CA THR A 196 0.84 21.44 -12.10
C THR A 196 1.78 20.24 -11.90
N PRO A 197 1.25 19.01 -11.80
CA PRO A 197 2.08 17.81 -11.78
C PRO A 197 2.89 17.63 -13.04
N TYR A 198 4.09 17.08 -12.92
CA TYR A 198 4.95 16.75 -14.07
C TYR A 198 5.72 15.44 -13.79
N ASP A 199 6.18 14.82 -14.86
CA ASP A 199 6.96 13.60 -14.81
C ASP A 199 8.34 13.90 -14.23
N ALA A 200 8.75 13.16 -13.21
CA ALA A 200 10.05 13.34 -12.55
C ALA A 200 10.78 11.99 -12.38
N GLU A 201 12.09 12.00 -12.58
CA GLU A 201 12.95 10.88 -12.23
C GLU A 201 13.01 10.74 -10.71
N LEU A 202 12.75 9.54 -10.21
CA LEU A 202 12.82 9.23 -8.78
C LEU A 202 13.85 8.13 -8.53
N PRO A 203 14.67 8.25 -7.47
CA PRO A 203 15.62 7.20 -7.10
C PRO A 203 14.94 5.85 -6.88
N GLY A 204 15.45 4.81 -7.54
CA GLY A 204 14.93 3.44 -7.43
C GLY A 204 13.80 3.09 -8.40
N TYR A 205 13.46 3.99 -9.32
CA TYR A 205 12.52 3.75 -10.42
C TYR A 205 13.25 3.79 -11.75
N ASP A 206 12.87 2.88 -12.66
CA ASP A 206 13.42 2.83 -14.02
C ASP A 206 12.73 3.84 -14.96
N ASP A 207 11.48 4.17 -14.65
CA ASP A 207 10.65 5.11 -15.42
C ASP A 207 10.39 6.38 -14.61
N PRO A 208 10.24 7.54 -15.26
CA PRO A 208 9.76 8.75 -14.59
C PRO A 208 8.39 8.51 -13.92
N VAL A 209 8.15 9.15 -12.80
CA VAL A 209 6.89 9.05 -12.05
C VAL A 209 6.20 10.39 -12.01
N ILE A 210 4.90 10.41 -12.24
CA ILE A 210 4.05 11.57 -12.01
C ILE A 210 3.21 11.34 -10.76
N MET A 211 3.12 12.35 -9.89
CA MET A 211 2.31 12.31 -8.66
C MET A 211 1.30 13.44 -8.68
N ALA A 212 0.09 13.16 -8.16
CA ALA A 212 -0.97 14.16 -8.02
C ALA A 212 -1.79 13.90 -6.75
N GLY A 213 -2.34 14.99 -6.19
CA GLY A 213 -3.10 14.96 -4.93
C GLY A 213 -2.42 15.81 -3.86
N GLY A 214 -3.19 16.67 -3.18
CA GLY A 214 -2.64 17.61 -2.20
C GLY A 214 -2.05 16.96 -0.95
N THR A 215 -2.45 15.73 -0.64
CA THR A 215 -2.03 15.02 0.57
C THR A 215 -0.60 14.50 0.53
N PHE A 216 0.00 14.33 -0.64
CA PHE A 216 1.42 13.98 -0.73
C PHE A 216 2.33 15.02 -0.04
N VAL A 217 1.97 16.28 -0.09
CA VAL A 217 2.72 17.36 0.57
C VAL A 217 2.69 17.20 2.09
N GLN A 218 1.58 16.69 2.62
CA GLN A 218 1.39 16.42 4.07
C GLN A 218 1.89 15.03 4.49
N GLY A 219 2.29 14.17 3.55
CA GLY A 219 2.76 12.82 3.81
C GLY A 219 1.67 11.75 3.90
N SER A 220 0.41 12.12 4.14
CA SER A 220 -0.71 11.16 4.12
C SER A 220 -1.15 10.85 2.70
N SER A 221 -1.49 9.60 2.39
CA SER A 221 -1.90 9.14 1.07
C SER A 221 -3.16 8.26 1.09
N ILE A 222 -3.98 8.36 2.13
CA ILE A 222 -5.25 7.64 2.23
C ILE A 222 -6.38 8.32 1.44
N GLU A 223 -6.28 9.64 1.22
CA GLU A 223 -7.20 10.38 0.37
C GLU A 223 -6.90 10.10 -1.12
N LEU A 224 -7.75 10.66 -1.99
CA LEU A 224 -7.57 10.55 -3.43
C LEU A 224 -6.21 11.14 -3.86
N SER A 225 -5.30 10.25 -4.18
CA SER A 225 -3.94 10.56 -4.62
C SER A 225 -3.51 9.59 -5.69
N ILE A 226 -2.58 10.02 -6.52
CA ILE A 226 -2.08 9.27 -7.67
C ILE A 226 -0.56 9.29 -7.62
N ASP A 227 0.05 8.14 -7.87
CA ASP A 227 1.45 8.02 -8.26
C ASP A 227 1.56 6.99 -9.40
N VAL A 228 2.15 7.39 -10.52
CA VAL A 228 2.14 6.59 -11.75
C VAL A 228 3.51 6.59 -12.40
N PRO A 229 4.14 5.43 -12.62
CA PRO A 229 5.29 5.34 -13.52
C PRO A 229 4.82 5.54 -14.97
N MET A 230 5.50 6.43 -15.68
CA MET A 230 5.18 6.83 -17.05
C MET A 230 5.66 5.78 -18.06
N ARG A 231 4.97 4.63 -18.05
CA ARG A 231 5.24 3.48 -18.94
C ARG A 231 3.97 2.82 -19.40
N GLU A 232 4.03 2.18 -20.55
CA GLU A 232 2.91 1.39 -21.09
C GLU A 232 2.47 0.25 -20.12
N PRO A 233 1.16 -0.01 -20.04
CA PRO A 233 0.05 0.61 -20.78
C PRO A 233 -0.57 1.83 -20.06
N TYR A 234 0.19 2.63 -19.37
CA TYR A 234 -0.21 3.88 -18.68
C TYR A 234 -1.39 3.65 -17.73
N ILE A 235 -1.11 2.90 -16.67
CA ILE A 235 -2.09 2.56 -15.61
C ILE A 235 -1.96 3.58 -14.48
N VAL A 236 -3.04 4.30 -14.22
CA VAL A 236 -3.20 5.19 -13.08
C VAL A 236 -3.82 4.44 -11.91
#